data_e1e98381eadfbede73e2d65c4bb6d058
#
_entry.id   e1e98381eadfbede73e2d65c4bb6d058
#
_cell.length_a   1.000
_cell.length_b   1.000
_cell.length_c   1.000
_cell.angle_alpha   90.00
_cell.angle_beta   90.00
_cell.angle_gamma   90.00
#
_symmetry.space_group_name_H-M   'P 1'
#
loop_
_entity.id
_entity.type
_entity.pdbx_description
1 polymer ?
#
loop_
_entity_poly.entity_id
_entity_poly.type
_entity_poly.pdbx_seq_one_letter_code
_entity_poly.pdbx_strand_id
1 'polypeptide(L)'
;MRQMTGKQSISFAKAVYIEGSAAIVGEKEKDGPLGEYFSHTLSDPMCGQESWEEGESELQLATAKLAMQKANVRPEQIRMIFAGDLLAQSIASSFGLVDLNCPLYGLFGACSTMGEALSLGAMAVAGGYGDRVLT
;
A
#
# COMPACT_ATOMS: atom_id res chain seq x y z
N MET A 1 6.24 -8.48 26.66
CA MET A 1 6.38 -7.01 26.90
C MET A 1 5.14 -6.31 26.36
N ARG A 2 4.56 -5.37 27.09
CA ARG A 2 3.37 -4.64 26.61
C ARG A 2 3.77 -3.67 25.51
N GLN A 3 3.15 -3.76 24.35
CA GLN A 3 3.46 -2.91 23.18
C GLN A 3 2.54 -1.68 23.06
N MET A 4 1.43 -1.63 23.80
CA MET A 4 0.59 -0.45 23.87
C MET A 4 1.15 0.57 24.87
N THR A 5 1.31 1.80 24.41
CA THR A 5 1.76 2.94 25.21
C THR A 5 0.64 3.98 25.28
N GLY A 6 0.16 4.27 26.48
CA GLY A 6 -1.03 5.12 26.65
C GLY A 6 -2.28 4.45 26.10
N LYS A 7 -3.14 5.21 25.41
CA LYS A 7 -4.41 4.72 24.86
C LYS A 7 -4.34 4.43 23.36
N GLN A 8 -3.46 5.09 22.61
CA GLN A 8 -3.52 5.15 21.15
C GLN A 8 -2.18 4.91 20.46
N SER A 9 -1.10 4.67 21.20
CA SER A 9 0.23 4.46 20.61
C SER A 9 0.69 3.04 20.75
N ILE A 10 1.40 2.56 19.73
CA ILE A 10 2.03 1.24 19.72
C ILE A 10 3.54 1.46 19.64
N SER A 11 4.28 0.76 20.49
CA SER A 11 5.74 0.74 20.49
C SER A 11 6.21 -0.70 20.29
N PHE A 12 6.90 -0.96 19.20
CA PHE A 12 7.38 -2.31 18.89
C PHE A 12 8.66 -2.61 19.63
N ALA A 13 8.72 -3.79 20.28
CA ALA A 13 9.93 -4.26 20.94
C ALA A 13 11.04 -4.62 19.94
N LYS A 14 10.65 -5.07 18.73
CA LYS A 14 11.54 -5.29 17.58
C LYS A 14 11.31 -4.14 16.59
N ALA A 15 12.37 -3.51 16.16
CA ALA A 15 12.27 -2.43 15.15
C ALA A 15 11.71 -2.98 13.83
N VAL A 16 10.80 -2.22 13.24
CA VAL A 16 10.23 -2.46 11.91
C VAL A 16 10.62 -1.27 11.04
N TYR A 17 11.05 -1.54 9.82
CA TYR A 17 11.58 -0.54 8.90
C TYR A 17 10.76 -0.51 7.61
N ILE A 18 10.65 0.67 7.00
CA ILE A 18 10.18 0.82 5.64
C ILE A 18 11.38 0.58 4.71
N GLU A 19 11.35 -0.49 3.93
CA GLU A 19 12.41 -0.83 2.97
C GLU A 19 12.32 -0.05 1.67
N GLY A 20 11.11 0.32 1.26
CA GLY A 20 10.84 1.12 0.07
C GLY A 20 9.46 1.71 0.10
N SER A 21 9.26 2.78 -0.65
CA SER A 21 7.97 3.44 -0.79
C SER A 21 7.80 4.02 -2.19
N ALA A 22 6.57 4.06 -2.67
CA ALA A 22 6.21 4.71 -3.91
C ALA A 22 4.88 5.44 -3.75
N ALA A 23 4.72 6.51 -4.52
CA ALA A 23 3.46 7.21 -4.68
C ALA A 23 3.29 7.55 -6.16
N ILE A 24 2.17 7.14 -6.74
CA ILE A 24 1.75 7.48 -8.09
C ILE A 24 0.48 8.32 -7.98
N VAL A 25 0.45 9.45 -8.65
CA VAL A 25 -0.63 10.42 -8.54
C VAL A 25 -1.09 10.92 -9.91
N GLY A 26 -2.28 11.54 -9.96
CA GLY A 26 -2.81 12.20 -11.13
C GLY A 26 -2.29 13.64 -11.31
N GLU A 27 -2.76 14.31 -12.38
CA GLU A 27 -2.34 15.67 -12.72
C GLU A 27 -2.62 16.71 -11.63
N LYS A 28 -3.75 16.59 -10.94
CA LYS A 28 -4.11 17.55 -9.88
C LYS A 28 -3.08 17.58 -8.75
N GLU A 29 -2.58 16.44 -8.37
CA GLU A 29 -1.54 16.34 -7.33
C GLU A 29 -0.17 16.78 -7.87
N LYS A 30 0.11 16.52 -9.16
CA LYS A 30 1.32 17.00 -9.83
C LYS A 30 1.42 18.53 -9.81
N ASP A 31 0.30 19.20 -10.07
CA ASP A 31 0.23 20.67 -10.11
C ASP A 31 0.16 21.29 -8.71
N GLY A 32 0.05 20.46 -7.68
CA GLY A 32 0.03 20.87 -6.29
C GLY A 32 1.44 21.14 -5.73
N PRO A 33 1.49 21.67 -4.50
CA PRO A 33 2.77 22.08 -3.88
C PRO A 33 3.74 20.93 -3.60
N LEU A 34 3.27 19.68 -3.64
CA LEU A 34 4.08 18.48 -3.41
C LEU A 34 4.33 17.68 -4.69
N GLY A 35 3.98 18.22 -5.86
CA GLY A 35 4.03 17.50 -7.14
C GLY A 35 5.38 16.87 -7.47
N GLU A 36 6.47 17.54 -7.16
CA GLU A 36 7.84 17.08 -7.42
C GLU A 36 8.30 15.92 -6.51
N TYR A 37 7.62 15.68 -5.39
CA TYR A 37 7.98 14.64 -4.44
C TYR A 37 7.37 13.27 -4.75
N PHE A 38 6.37 13.21 -5.64
CA PHE A 38 5.76 11.95 -6.02
C PHE A 38 6.65 11.13 -6.95
N SER A 39 6.57 9.81 -6.82
CA SER A 39 7.43 8.90 -7.58
C SER A 39 7.11 8.89 -9.08
N HIS A 40 5.84 9.06 -9.42
CA HIS A 40 5.35 9.10 -10.78
C HIS A 40 4.03 9.87 -10.87
N THR A 41 3.75 10.45 -12.02
CA THR A 41 2.51 11.20 -12.28
C THR A 41 1.84 10.66 -13.54
N LEU A 42 0.54 10.40 -13.46
CA LEU A 42 -0.28 9.94 -14.58
C LEU A 42 -1.01 11.12 -15.21
N SER A 43 -1.02 11.20 -16.53
CA SER A 43 -1.81 12.16 -17.29
C SER A 43 -3.25 11.69 -17.49
N ASP A 44 -3.47 10.36 -17.47
CA ASP A 44 -4.80 9.76 -17.57
C ASP A 44 -5.22 9.21 -16.20
N PRO A 45 -6.28 9.78 -15.57
CA PRO A 45 -6.73 9.34 -14.25
C PRO A 45 -7.34 7.93 -14.26
N MET A 46 -7.72 7.41 -15.42
CA MET A 46 -8.25 6.05 -15.59
C MET A 46 -7.17 5.02 -15.93
N CYS A 47 -5.91 5.42 -16.04
CA CYS A 47 -4.78 4.54 -16.34
C CYS A 47 -4.96 3.72 -17.64
N GLY A 48 -5.66 4.25 -18.63
CA GLY A 48 -5.98 3.57 -19.87
C GLY A 48 -7.11 2.55 -19.78
N GLN A 49 -7.83 2.49 -18.67
CA GLN A 49 -8.92 1.54 -18.42
C GLN A 49 -10.29 2.13 -18.80
N GLU A 50 -11.32 1.28 -18.88
CA GLU A 50 -12.67 1.68 -19.27
C GLU A 50 -13.55 2.13 -18.09
N SER A 51 -13.18 1.75 -16.86
CA SER A 51 -13.88 2.12 -15.63
C SER A 51 -12.94 2.68 -14.56
N TRP A 52 -13.51 3.43 -13.61
CA TRP A 52 -12.74 3.98 -12.49
C TRP A 52 -12.18 2.89 -11.56
N GLU A 53 -12.92 1.80 -11.37
CA GLU A 53 -12.52 0.68 -10.55
C GLU A 53 -11.33 -0.08 -11.17
N GLU A 54 -11.33 -0.27 -12.49
CA GLU A 54 -10.20 -0.83 -13.21
C GLU A 54 -8.99 0.12 -13.18
N GLY A 55 -9.23 1.42 -13.34
CA GLY A 55 -8.20 2.45 -13.21
C GLY A 55 -7.55 2.45 -11.83
N GLU A 56 -8.34 2.34 -10.76
CA GLU A 56 -7.82 2.22 -9.39
C GLU A 56 -7.05 0.91 -9.18
N SER A 57 -7.51 -0.20 -9.76
CA SER A 57 -6.80 -1.49 -9.74
C SER A 57 -5.42 -1.38 -10.38
N GLU A 58 -5.34 -0.79 -11.58
CA GLU A 58 -4.08 -0.60 -12.29
C GLU A 58 -3.14 0.35 -11.54
N LEU A 59 -3.68 1.44 -10.99
CA LEU A 59 -2.91 2.39 -10.19
C LEU A 59 -2.29 1.72 -8.96
N GLN A 60 -3.04 0.88 -8.26
CA GLN A 60 -2.54 0.13 -7.11
C GLN A 60 -1.44 -0.86 -7.52
N LEU A 61 -1.67 -1.62 -8.59
CA LEU A 61 -0.68 -2.58 -9.11
C LEU A 61 0.62 -1.90 -9.53
N ALA A 62 0.52 -0.80 -10.28
CA ALA A 62 1.67 -0.02 -10.71
C ALA A 62 2.45 0.54 -9.50
N THR A 63 1.74 1.06 -8.49
CA THR A 63 2.36 1.60 -7.28
C THR A 63 3.05 0.50 -6.47
N ALA A 64 2.41 -0.66 -6.30
CA ALA A 64 2.98 -1.82 -5.62
C ALA A 64 4.26 -2.31 -6.31
N LYS A 65 4.23 -2.45 -7.64
CA LYS A 65 5.40 -2.83 -8.45
C LYS A 65 6.54 -1.83 -8.29
N LEU A 66 6.24 -0.54 -8.33
CA LEU A 66 7.24 0.51 -8.17
C LEU A 66 7.84 0.52 -6.75
N ALA A 67 7.04 0.32 -5.72
CA ALA A 67 7.53 0.22 -4.33
C ALA A 67 8.47 -0.98 -4.16
N MET A 68 8.08 -2.15 -4.66
CA MET A 68 8.92 -3.36 -4.65
C MET A 68 10.21 -3.16 -5.45
N GLN A 69 10.15 -2.52 -6.61
CA GLN A 69 11.34 -2.19 -7.41
C GLN A 69 12.31 -1.29 -6.65
N LYS A 70 11.82 -0.24 -6.01
CA LYS A 70 12.64 0.67 -5.19
C LYS A 70 13.27 -0.03 -3.98
N ALA A 71 12.57 -0.98 -3.40
CA ALA A 71 13.07 -1.80 -2.30
C ALA A 71 14.01 -2.93 -2.78
N ASN A 72 14.12 -3.17 -4.09
CA ASN A 72 14.80 -4.33 -4.68
C ASN A 72 14.25 -5.66 -4.12
N VAL A 73 12.92 -5.74 -4.02
CA VAL A 73 12.17 -6.89 -3.49
C VAL A 73 11.31 -7.50 -4.61
N ARG A 74 11.31 -8.82 -4.70
CA ARG A 74 10.45 -9.56 -5.62
C ARG A 74 9.13 -9.96 -4.95
N PRO A 75 8.03 -10.16 -5.71
CA PRO A 75 6.73 -10.57 -5.16
C PRO A 75 6.80 -11.78 -4.23
N GLU A 76 7.62 -12.79 -4.57
CA GLU A 76 7.76 -14.03 -3.79
C GLU A 76 8.38 -13.81 -2.40
N GLN A 77 8.96 -12.66 -2.16
CA GLN A 77 9.54 -12.26 -0.88
C GLN A 77 8.55 -11.53 0.03
N ILE A 78 7.37 -11.20 -0.51
CA ILE A 78 6.27 -10.59 0.26
C ILE A 78 5.43 -11.69 0.88
N ARG A 79 5.23 -11.63 2.19
CA ARG A 79 4.49 -12.66 2.92
C ARG A 79 2.99 -12.45 2.90
N MET A 80 2.55 -11.19 2.93
CA MET A 80 1.16 -10.77 2.90
C MET A 80 1.04 -9.30 2.50
N ILE A 81 -0.15 -8.91 2.07
CA ILE A 81 -0.50 -7.57 1.63
C ILE A 81 -1.63 -7.05 2.52
N PHE A 82 -1.52 -5.81 2.97
CA PHE A 82 -2.60 -5.05 3.59
C PHE A 82 -2.93 -3.89 2.67
N ALA A 83 -4.08 -3.92 2.04
CA ALA A 83 -4.47 -2.89 1.08
C ALA A 83 -5.97 -2.60 1.11
N GLY A 84 -6.35 -1.45 0.62
CA GLY A 84 -7.73 -1.06 0.45
C GLY A 84 -7.86 0.03 -0.60
N ASP A 85 -9.09 0.31 -0.97
CA ASP A 85 -9.46 1.27 -2.00
C ASP A 85 -10.63 2.14 -1.55
N LEU A 86 -11.00 3.11 -2.35
CA LEU A 86 -12.08 4.04 -2.05
C LEU A 86 -13.35 3.78 -2.84
N LEU A 87 -13.24 3.30 -4.09
CA LEU A 87 -14.37 3.29 -5.02
C LEU A 87 -15.31 2.11 -4.81
N ALA A 88 -14.78 0.92 -4.55
CA ALA A 88 -15.56 -0.30 -4.65
C ALA A 88 -15.33 -1.32 -3.54
N GLN A 89 -15.03 -0.87 -2.32
CA GLN A 89 -15.00 -1.72 -1.11
C GLN A 89 -14.09 -2.95 -1.25
N SER A 90 -12.81 -2.71 -1.55
CA SER A 90 -11.76 -3.71 -1.78
C SER A 90 -11.84 -4.48 -3.11
N ILE A 91 -12.72 -4.12 -4.03
CA ILE A 91 -12.74 -4.71 -5.37
C ILE A 91 -11.48 -4.31 -6.14
N ALA A 92 -11.16 -3.02 -6.19
CA ALA A 92 -9.98 -2.55 -6.90
C ALA A 92 -8.68 -3.16 -6.34
N SER A 93 -8.55 -3.22 -5.02
CA SER A 93 -7.40 -3.87 -4.36
C SER A 93 -7.32 -5.36 -4.65
N SER A 94 -8.47 -6.07 -4.62
CA SER A 94 -8.50 -7.51 -4.83
C SER A 94 -8.11 -7.88 -6.25
N PHE A 95 -8.68 -7.20 -7.26
CA PHE A 95 -8.37 -7.48 -8.65
C PHE A 95 -6.99 -6.95 -9.06
N GLY A 96 -6.61 -5.75 -8.61
CA GLY A 96 -5.34 -5.14 -8.96
C GLY A 96 -4.12 -5.92 -8.43
N LEU A 97 -4.24 -6.53 -7.25
CA LEU A 97 -3.11 -7.17 -6.60
C LEU A 97 -3.11 -8.71 -6.69
N VAL A 98 -4.11 -9.31 -7.37
CA VAL A 98 -4.27 -10.77 -7.47
C VAL A 98 -3.03 -11.46 -8.08
N ASP A 99 -2.42 -10.85 -9.08
CA ASP A 99 -1.27 -11.41 -9.78
C ASP A 99 0.02 -11.43 -8.95
N LEU A 100 0.04 -10.73 -7.81
CA LEU A 100 1.15 -10.83 -6.87
C LEU A 100 1.17 -12.18 -6.13
N ASN A 101 0.10 -12.97 -6.26
CA ASN A 101 -0.05 -14.31 -5.68
C ASN A 101 0.33 -14.36 -4.20
N CYS A 102 -0.14 -13.40 -3.44
CA CYS A 102 0.16 -13.20 -2.04
C CYS A 102 -1.14 -13.01 -1.24
N PRO A 103 -1.26 -13.55 -0.03
CA PRO A 103 -2.44 -13.33 0.80
C PRO A 103 -2.74 -11.85 0.98
N LEU A 104 -3.95 -11.43 0.58
CA LEU A 104 -4.43 -10.06 0.70
C LEU A 104 -5.39 -9.94 1.89
N TYR A 105 -5.12 -8.99 2.75
CA TYR A 105 -6.01 -8.52 3.80
C TYR A 105 -6.60 -7.19 3.37
N GLY A 106 -7.86 -7.24 2.92
CA GLY A 106 -8.60 -6.06 2.49
C GLY A 106 -8.94 -5.15 3.67
N LEU A 107 -8.62 -3.87 3.55
CA LEU A 107 -8.93 -2.85 4.54
C LEU A 107 -9.99 -1.90 4.00
N PHE A 108 -10.87 -1.45 4.87
CA PHE A 108 -11.97 -0.58 4.50
C PHE A 108 -12.09 0.62 5.45
N GLY A 109 -11.03 1.44 5.44
CA GLY A 109 -10.92 2.62 6.29
C GLY A 109 -11.01 3.96 5.54
N ALA A 110 -11.32 3.94 4.24
CA ALA A 110 -11.32 5.14 3.39
C ALA A 110 -9.99 5.92 3.56
N CYS A 111 -10.04 7.18 4.00
CA CYS A 111 -8.84 8.00 4.19
C CYS A 111 -7.88 7.48 5.27
N SER A 112 -8.31 6.59 6.16
CA SER A 112 -7.45 5.97 7.18
C SER A 112 -6.75 4.69 6.70
N THR A 113 -7.10 4.16 5.54
CA THR A 113 -6.60 2.87 5.02
C THR A 113 -5.08 2.79 5.05
N MET A 114 -4.35 3.83 4.63
CA MET A 114 -2.89 3.82 4.64
C MET A 114 -2.32 3.70 6.06
N GLY A 115 -2.89 4.44 7.02
CA GLY A 115 -2.49 4.34 8.42
C GLY A 115 -2.80 2.98 9.05
N GLU A 116 -3.93 2.40 8.69
CA GLU A 116 -4.32 1.05 9.09
C GLU A 116 -3.37 -0.01 8.51
N ALA A 117 -3.09 0.06 7.21
CA ALA A 117 -2.19 -0.85 6.51
C ALA A 117 -0.78 -0.82 7.11
N LEU A 118 -0.21 0.36 7.30
CA LEU A 118 1.10 0.53 7.95
C LEU A 118 1.12 -0.03 9.37
N SER A 119 0.07 0.21 10.14
CA SER A 119 -0.03 -0.28 11.52
C SER A 119 -0.10 -1.81 11.57
N LEU A 120 -0.97 -2.41 10.75
CA LEU A 120 -1.14 -3.87 10.68
C LEU A 120 0.09 -4.55 10.10
N GLY A 121 0.68 -3.99 9.05
CA GLY A 121 1.93 -4.48 8.47
C GLY A 121 3.07 -4.49 9.48
N ALA A 122 3.24 -3.39 10.22
CA ALA A 122 4.23 -3.31 11.27
C ALA A 122 3.98 -4.31 12.42
N MET A 123 2.71 -4.52 12.81
CA MET A 123 2.34 -5.54 13.80
C MET A 123 2.67 -6.95 13.29
N ALA A 124 2.38 -7.26 12.03
CA ALA A 124 2.66 -8.56 11.43
C ALA A 124 4.16 -8.87 11.42
N VAL A 125 5.00 -7.91 11.01
CA VAL A 125 6.45 -8.06 11.02
C VAL A 125 7.00 -8.16 12.44
N ALA A 126 6.59 -7.27 13.34
CA ALA A 126 7.02 -7.30 14.73
C ALA A 126 6.60 -8.59 15.46
N GLY A 127 5.42 -9.14 15.09
CA GLY A 127 4.87 -10.40 15.61
C GLY A 127 5.52 -11.66 15.02
N GLY A 128 6.35 -11.51 13.98
CA GLY A 128 7.04 -12.65 13.36
C GLY A 128 6.18 -13.44 12.34
N TYR A 129 5.09 -12.85 11.85
CA TYR A 129 4.22 -13.49 10.84
C TYR A 129 4.77 -13.37 9.41
N GLY A 130 5.77 -12.55 9.20
CA GLY A 130 6.49 -12.39 7.95
C GLY A 130 7.65 -11.42 8.10
N ASP A 131 8.69 -11.60 7.30
CA ASP A 131 9.84 -10.69 7.31
C ASP A 131 9.57 -9.43 6.48
N ARG A 132 8.75 -9.55 5.44
CA ARG A 132 8.33 -8.47 4.55
C ARG A 132 6.84 -8.53 4.28
N VAL A 133 6.21 -7.38 4.34
CA VAL A 133 4.79 -7.18 3.99
C VAL A 133 4.68 -5.97 3.05
N LEU A 134 3.68 -5.97 2.20
CA LEU A 134 3.29 -4.82 1.39
C LEU A 134 2.09 -4.13 2.05
N THR A 135 2.12 -2.80 2.09
CA THR A 135 1.04 -1.98 2.65
C THR A 135 0.70 -0.83 1.71
#